data_66ce348ff232000f9675e747f259a426
#
_entry.id   66ce348ff232000f9675e747f259a426
#
_cell.length_a   1.000
_cell.length_b   1.000
_cell.length_c   1.000
_cell.angle_alpha   90.00
_cell.angle_beta   90.00
_cell.angle_gamma   90.00
#
_symmetry.space_group_name_H-M   'P 1'
#
loop_
_entity.id
_entity.type
_entity.pdbx_description
1 polymer ?
#
loop_
_entity_poly.entity_id
_entity_poly.type
_entity_poly.pdbx_seq_one_letter_code
_entity_poly.pdbx_strand_id
1 'polypeptide(L)'
;MSRMDREQAFKFIKLHKELVEESNFEELYEQFDNITDYISDTHYLTDIFIEAGIDPLKYMDAVPVGYLYKTDLNLKEINVPDNIKYIYKQAFEEARLRKVTIPKTVVKIAAGAFFDNPLLTEINVRGTQADVDKIENLSYKILVPMYN
;
A
#
# COMPACT_ATOMS: atom_id res chain seq x y z
N MET A 1 27.70 -9.49 1.47
CA MET A 1 26.54 -10.36 1.24
C MET A 1 25.92 -9.99 -0.09
N SER A 2 25.74 -10.96 -0.98
CA SER A 2 25.06 -10.68 -2.23
C SER A 2 23.56 -10.50 -1.99
N ARG A 3 22.97 -9.54 -2.70
CA ARG A 3 21.53 -9.29 -2.61
C ARG A 3 20.76 -10.31 -3.42
N MET A 4 19.54 -10.55 -3.02
CA MET A 4 18.63 -11.38 -3.77
C MET A 4 18.09 -10.62 -4.98
N ASP A 5 17.96 -11.31 -6.13
CA ASP A 5 17.17 -10.78 -7.22
C ASP A 5 15.67 -11.01 -6.96
N ARG A 6 14.81 -10.49 -7.86
CA ARG A 6 13.36 -10.60 -7.70
C ARG A 6 12.90 -12.06 -7.60
N GLU A 7 13.42 -12.95 -8.43
CA GLU A 7 13.02 -14.36 -8.44
C GLU A 7 13.39 -15.06 -7.15
N GLN A 8 14.62 -14.81 -6.66
CA GLN A 8 15.09 -15.38 -5.39
C GLN A 8 14.27 -14.88 -4.20
N ALA A 9 13.96 -13.58 -4.19
CA ALA A 9 13.14 -12.97 -3.14
C ALA A 9 11.73 -13.57 -3.12
N PHE A 10 11.13 -13.74 -4.29
CA PHE A 10 9.81 -14.36 -4.41
C PHE A 10 9.79 -15.79 -3.86
N LYS A 11 10.77 -16.60 -4.25
CA LYS A 11 10.89 -17.97 -3.75
C LYS A 11 11.08 -18.02 -2.25
N PHE A 12 11.90 -17.13 -1.71
CA PHE A 12 12.14 -17.05 -0.27
C PHE A 12 10.85 -16.74 0.48
N ILE A 13 10.12 -15.70 0.06
CA ILE A 13 8.87 -15.31 0.71
C ILE A 13 7.85 -16.44 0.64
N LYS A 14 7.73 -17.09 -0.50
CA LYS A 14 6.77 -18.18 -0.70
C LYS A 14 7.06 -19.38 0.19
N LEU A 15 8.34 -19.73 0.35
CA LEU A 15 8.77 -20.83 1.20
C LEU A 15 8.56 -20.56 2.69
N HIS A 16 8.67 -19.30 3.10
CA HIS A 16 8.63 -18.90 4.51
C HIS A 16 7.35 -18.14 4.86
N LYS A 17 6.29 -18.33 4.10
CA LYS A 17 5.04 -17.60 4.28
C LYS A 17 4.51 -17.67 5.70
N GLU A 18 4.49 -18.85 6.31
CA GLU A 18 4.00 -19.03 7.68
C GLU A 18 4.86 -18.27 8.69
N LEU A 19 6.18 -18.30 8.52
CA LEU A 19 7.08 -17.56 9.39
C LEU A 19 6.90 -16.04 9.24
N VAL A 20 6.65 -15.58 8.02
CA VAL A 20 6.36 -14.18 7.77
C VAL A 20 5.11 -13.73 8.52
N GLU A 21 4.07 -14.55 8.53
CA GLU A 21 2.81 -14.22 9.21
C GLU A 21 2.93 -14.21 10.74
N GLU A 22 3.87 -14.98 11.31
CA GLU A 22 4.07 -15.09 12.74
C GLU A 22 5.11 -14.12 13.30
N SER A 23 5.98 -13.59 12.47
CA SER A 23 7.07 -12.71 12.89
C SER A 23 6.66 -11.24 12.90
N ASN A 24 7.55 -10.38 13.41
CA ASN A 24 7.37 -8.94 13.30
C ASN A 24 7.54 -8.52 11.84
N PHE A 25 6.43 -8.33 11.17
CA PHE A 25 6.40 -8.07 9.74
C PHE A 25 7.14 -6.79 9.34
N GLU A 26 7.00 -5.72 10.10
CA GLU A 26 7.67 -4.46 9.79
C GLU A 26 9.19 -4.62 9.76
N GLU A 27 9.74 -5.29 10.77
CA GLU A 27 11.18 -5.56 10.82
C GLU A 27 11.61 -6.45 9.67
N LEU A 28 10.84 -7.48 9.37
CA LEU A 28 11.14 -8.38 8.25
C LEU A 28 11.08 -7.64 6.92
N TYR A 29 10.10 -6.77 6.75
CA TYR A 29 9.95 -5.97 5.54
C TYR A 29 11.16 -5.04 5.34
N GLU A 30 11.61 -4.38 6.40
CA GLU A 30 12.80 -3.53 6.36
C GLU A 30 14.07 -4.33 6.02
N GLN A 31 14.23 -5.50 6.64
CA GLN A 31 15.38 -6.37 6.35
C GLN A 31 15.37 -6.82 4.89
N PHE A 32 14.20 -7.16 4.36
CA PHE A 32 14.06 -7.56 2.98
C PHE A 32 14.42 -6.45 2.02
N ASP A 33 13.94 -5.23 2.30
CA ASP A 33 14.27 -4.05 1.52
C ASP A 33 15.78 -3.82 1.45
N ASN A 34 16.49 -4.08 2.56
CA ASN A 34 17.93 -3.91 2.64
C ASN A 34 18.73 -4.98 1.91
N ILE A 35 18.19 -6.16 1.69
CA ILE A 35 18.95 -7.29 1.11
C ILE A 35 18.57 -7.61 -0.34
N THR A 36 17.56 -6.97 -0.90
CA THR A 36 17.17 -7.17 -2.30
C THR A 36 17.89 -6.18 -3.22
N ASP A 37 17.93 -6.50 -4.51
CA ASP A 37 18.49 -5.60 -5.52
C ASP A 37 17.57 -4.42 -5.84
N TYR A 38 16.39 -4.39 -5.24
CA TYR A 38 15.37 -3.36 -5.47
C TYR A 38 15.29 -2.34 -4.34
N ILE A 39 16.40 -2.10 -3.65
CA ILE A 39 16.42 -1.18 -2.51
C ILE A 39 15.87 0.22 -2.82
N SER A 40 16.15 0.72 -4.02
CA SER A 40 15.66 2.05 -4.44
C SER A 40 14.21 2.03 -4.93
N ASP A 41 13.64 0.85 -5.15
CA ASP A 41 12.34 0.66 -5.75
C ASP A 41 11.48 -0.26 -4.87
N THR A 42 11.05 0.27 -3.74
CA THR A 42 10.29 -0.51 -2.73
C THR A 42 9.01 -1.14 -3.28
N HIS A 43 8.45 -0.58 -4.35
CA HIS A 43 7.26 -1.15 -4.98
C HIS A 43 7.50 -2.56 -5.53
N TYR A 44 8.71 -2.89 -5.95
CA TYR A 44 9.01 -4.26 -6.39
C TYR A 44 8.90 -5.24 -5.23
N LEU A 45 9.30 -4.81 -4.05
CA LEU A 45 9.22 -5.65 -2.87
C LEU A 45 7.75 -5.90 -2.49
N THR A 46 6.92 -4.86 -2.55
CA THR A 46 5.49 -4.98 -2.30
C THR A 46 4.83 -5.94 -3.28
N ASP A 47 5.14 -5.80 -4.57
CA ASP A 47 4.60 -6.68 -5.60
C ASP A 47 4.94 -8.15 -5.31
N ILE A 48 6.16 -8.41 -4.87
CA ILE A 48 6.61 -9.77 -4.52
C ILE A 48 5.76 -10.34 -3.39
N PHE A 49 5.50 -9.57 -2.34
CA PHE A 49 4.67 -10.02 -1.23
C PHE A 49 3.24 -10.32 -1.69
N ILE A 50 2.65 -9.43 -2.46
CA ILE A 50 1.28 -9.59 -2.94
C ILE A 50 1.15 -10.80 -3.87
N GLU A 51 2.09 -11.00 -4.78
CA GLU A 51 2.11 -12.18 -5.65
C GLU A 51 2.24 -13.48 -4.85
N ALA A 52 2.93 -13.44 -3.72
CA ALA A 52 3.06 -14.59 -2.82
C ALA A 52 1.81 -14.81 -1.95
N GLY A 53 0.80 -13.95 -2.06
CA GLY A 53 -0.43 -14.06 -1.30
C GLY A 53 -0.37 -13.43 0.09
N ILE A 54 0.57 -12.51 0.29
CA ILE A 54 0.73 -11.80 1.56
C ILE A 54 0.44 -10.33 1.33
N ASP A 55 -0.53 -9.77 2.05
CA ASP A 55 -0.80 -8.34 2.02
C ASP A 55 -0.03 -7.63 3.14
N PRO A 56 1.00 -6.83 2.81
CA PRO A 56 1.76 -6.12 3.83
C PRO A 56 0.92 -5.22 4.73
N LEU A 57 -0.15 -4.64 4.20
CA LEU A 57 -0.99 -3.72 4.97
C LEU A 57 -1.70 -4.37 6.16
N LYS A 58 -1.84 -5.69 6.15
CA LYS A 58 -2.40 -6.42 7.29
C LYS A 58 -1.58 -6.24 8.57
N TYR A 59 -0.28 -5.95 8.43
CA TYR A 59 0.68 -5.91 9.53
C TYR A 59 1.21 -4.50 9.83
N MET A 60 0.67 -3.48 9.17
CA MET A 60 1.17 -2.11 9.27
C MET A 60 0.03 -1.17 9.68
N ASP A 61 0.36 0.00 10.23
CA ASP A 61 -0.63 1.05 10.53
C ASP A 61 -0.63 2.17 9.49
N ALA A 62 0.21 2.06 8.48
CA ALA A 62 0.33 3.03 7.41
C ALA A 62 0.57 2.35 6.07
N VAL A 63 0.06 2.94 5.00
CA VAL A 63 0.46 2.55 3.64
C VAL A 63 1.80 3.24 3.36
N PRO A 64 2.89 2.48 3.21
CA PRO A 64 4.23 3.07 3.14
C PRO A 64 4.47 3.83 1.85
N VAL A 65 5.52 4.66 1.85
CA VAL A 65 5.97 5.39 0.66
C VAL A 65 6.19 4.41 -0.49
N GLY A 66 5.58 4.70 -1.63
CA GLY A 66 5.77 3.91 -2.84
C GLY A 66 5.15 2.52 -2.83
N TYR A 67 4.21 2.25 -1.94
CA TYR A 67 3.62 0.92 -1.73
C TYR A 67 3.27 0.19 -3.04
N LEU A 68 2.51 0.79 -3.94
CA LEU A 68 2.19 0.24 -5.26
C LEU A 68 2.63 1.17 -6.40
N TYR A 69 3.66 1.97 -6.16
CA TYR A 69 4.19 2.91 -7.14
C TYR A 69 4.56 2.20 -8.45
N LYS A 70 3.91 2.60 -9.54
CA LYS A 70 4.12 2.03 -10.88
C LYS A 70 3.97 0.51 -10.96
N THR A 71 3.11 -0.06 -10.11
CA THR A 71 2.91 -1.52 -10.08
C THR A 71 2.37 -2.05 -11.40
N ASP A 72 2.77 -3.27 -11.75
CA ASP A 72 2.25 -4.00 -12.91
C ASP A 72 1.12 -4.98 -12.53
N LEU A 73 0.70 -5.00 -11.26
CA LEU A 73 -0.29 -5.95 -10.77
C LEU A 73 -1.69 -5.77 -11.36
N ASN A 74 -1.99 -4.59 -11.92
CA ASN A 74 -3.28 -4.29 -12.55
C ASN A 74 -4.48 -4.57 -11.63
N LEU A 75 -4.39 -4.10 -10.39
CA LEU A 75 -5.40 -4.38 -9.36
C LEU A 75 -6.74 -3.69 -9.60
N LYS A 76 -6.78 -2.57 -10.30
CA LYS A 76 -7.94 -1.75 -10.62
C LYS A 76 -8.64 -1.13 -9.43
N GLU A 77 -8.85 -1.87 -8.34
CA GLU A 77 -9.45 -1.33 -7.11
C GLU A 77 -8.69 -1.80 -5.87
N ILE A 78 -8.70 -0.96 -4.85
CA ILE A 78 -8.02 -1.20 -3.58
C ILE A 78 -9.00 -0.92 -2.44
N ASN A 79 -9.04 -1.85 -1.49
CA ASN A 79 -9.68 -1.66 -0.20
C ASN A 79 -8.61 -1.59 0.86
N VAL A 80 -8.38 -0.41 1.42
CA VAL A 80 -7.40 -0.22 2.48
C VAL A 80 -8.00 -0.74 3.80
N PRO A 81 -7.27 -1.61 4.54
CA PRO A 81 -7.81 -2.22 5.75
C PRO A 81 -7.97 -1.24 6.93
N ASP A 82 -8.80 -1.64 7.90
CA ASP A 82 -9.21 -0.79 9.03
C ASP A 82 -8.11 -0.46 10.03
N ASN A 83 -6.95 -1.09 9.93
CA ASN A 83 -5.80 -0.80 10.77
C ASN A 83 -4.95 0.38 10.28
N ILE A 84 -5.23 0.89 9.09
CA ILE A 84 -4.42 1.95 8.47
C ILE A 84 -4.86 3.33 8.93
N LYS A 85 -3.89 4.14 9.40
CA LYS A 85 -4.10 5.52 9.86
C LYS A 85 -3.54 6.55 8.89
N TYR A 86 -2.49 6.19 8.14
CA TYR A 86 -1.76 7.13 7.28
C TYR A 86 -1.55 6.52 5.90
N ILE A 87 -1.65 7.35 4.86
CA ILE A 87 -1.27 6.97 3.50
C ILE A 87 -0.15 7.90 3.07
N TYR A 88 1.03 7.35 2.85
CA TYR A 88 2.22 8.14 2.54
C TYR A 88 2.33 8.49 1.06
N LYS A 89 3.30 9.36 0.75
CA LYS A 89 3.50 9.85 -0.62
C LYS A 89 3.77 8.71 -1.58
N GLN A 90 3.30 8.83 -2.81
CA GLN A 90 3.50 7.88 -3.89
C GLN A 90 2.96 6.46 -3.61
N ALA A 91 2.20 6.28 -2.53
CA ALA A 91 1.71 4.95 -2.16
C ALA A 91 0.98 4.25 -3.30
N PHE A 92 0.18 4.99 -4.06
CA PHE A 92 -0.62 4.45 -5.16
C PHE A 92 -0.41 5.24 -6.47
N GLU A 93 0.72 5.93 -6.61
CA GLU A 93 1.01 6.68 -7.82
C GLU A 93 1.20 5.75 -9.01
N GLU A 94 0.56 6.05 -10.13
CA GLU A 94 0.59 5.22 -11.34
C GLU A 94 0.25 3.74 -11.09
N ALA A 95 -0.70 3.48 -10.20
CA ALA A 95 -1.12 2.12 -9.88
C ALA A 95 -2.29 1.62 -10.75
N ARG A 96 -2.75 2.43 -11.70
CA ARG A 96 -3.84 2.12 -12.63
C ARG A 96 -5.17 1.85 -11.92
N LEU A 97 -5.38 2.56 -10.81
CA LEU A 97 -6.59 2.39 -10.01
C LEU A 97 -7.78 3.10 -10.62
N ARG A 98 -8.94 2.47 -10.48
CA ARG A 98 -10.24 3.01 -10.87
C ARG A 98 -11.09 3.31 -9.65
N LYS A 99 -10.90 2.55 -8.57
CA LYS A 99 -11.68 2.67 -7.36
C LYS A 99 -10.79 2.46 -6.14
N VAL A 100 -10.92 3.34 -5.16
CA VAL A 100 -10.23 3.21 -3.88
C VAL A 100 -11.25 3.39 -2.78
N THR A 101 -11.21 2.50 -1.80
CA THR A 101 -12.01 2.60 -0.57
C THR A 101 -11.06 2.60 0.61
N ILE A 102 -11.17 3.62 1.46
CA ILE A 102 -10.33 3.76 2.65
C ILE A 102 -11.19 3.72 3.91
N PRO A 103 -10.64 3.26 5.04
CA PRO A 103 -11.38 3.24 6.30
C PRO A 103 -11.42 4.63 6.95
N LYS A 104 -12.40 4.81 7.84
CA LYS A 104 -12.49 6.04 8.63
C LYS A 104 -11.36 6.22 9.62
N THR A 105 -10.53 5.19 9.82
CA THR A 105 -9.34 5.26 10.67
C THR A 105 -8.21 6.09 10.05
N VAL A 106 -8.25 6.32 8.74
CA VAL A 106 -7.25 7.16 8.07
C VAL A 106 -7.42 8.61 8.51
N VAL A 107 -6.36 9.21 9.01
CA VAL A 107 -6.35 10.59 9.48
C VAL A 107 -5.51 11.51 8.61
N LYS A 108 -4.68 10.97 7.73
CA LYS A 108 -3.84 11.78 6.86
C LYS A 108 -3.53 11.04 5.55
N ILE A 109 -3.64 11.77 4.44
CA ILE A 109 -3.24 11.33 3.12
C ILE A 109 -2.23 12.33 2.59
N ALA A 110 -1.02 11.87 2.30
CA ALA A 110 0.04 12.74 1.79
C ALA A 110 -0.25 13.18 0.36
N ALA A 111 0.28 14.35 0.00
CA ALA A 111 0.20 14.85 -1.36
C ALA A 111 0.83 13.85 -2.33
N GLY A 112 0.19 13.64 -3.47
CA GLY A 112 0.72 12.74 -4.50
C GLY A 112 0.48 11.26 -4.27
N ALA A 113 -0.18 10.88 -3.16
CA ALA A 113 -0.41 9.46 -2.85
C ALA A 113 -1.14 8.72 -3.98
N PHE A 114 -2.01 9.40 -4.71
CA PHE A 114 -2.82 8.82 -5.78
C PHE A 114 -2.58 9.47 -7.16
N PHE A 115 -1.44 10.11 -7.36
CA PHE A 115 -1.13 10.75 -8.64
C PHE A 115 -1.14 9.75 -9.79
N ASP A 116 -1.47 10.26 -10.99
CA ASP A 116 -1.40 9.49 -12.23
C ASP A 116 -2.26 8.23 -12.25
N ASN A 117 -3.46 8.35 -11.69
CA ASN A 117 -4.52 7.36 -11.82
C ASN A 117 -5.68 8.04 -12.57
N PRO A 118 -5.62 8.13 -13.91
CA PRO A 118 -6.56 8.98 -14.67
C PRO A 118 -8.02 8.52 -14.60
N LEU A 119 -8.27 7.25 -14.27
CA LEU A 119 -9.63 6.72 -14.13
C LEU A 119 -10.16 6.78 -12.69
N LEU A 120 -9.34 7.26 -11.74
CA LEU A 120 -9.75 7.45 -10.36
C LEU A 120 -10.31 8.85 -10.19
N THR A 121 -11.62 8.97 -10.02
CA THR A 121 -12.30 10.28 -9.91
C THR A 121 -12.72 10.60 -8.48
N GLU A 122 -12.84 9.60 -7.63
CA GLU A 122 -13.20 9.78 -6.22
C GLU A 122 -12.51 8.73 -5.35
N ILE A 123 -12.38 9.03 -4.08
CA ILE A 123 -11.88 8.10 -3.07
C ILE A 123 -12.98 7.91 -2.04
N ASN A 124 -13.49 6.69 -1.91
CA ASN A 124 -14.59 6.38 -1.02
C ASN A 124 -14.09 6.16 0.40
N VAL A 125 -14.69 6.84 1.36
CA VAL A 125 -14.37 6.70 2.78
C VAL A 125 -15.49 5.91 3.47
N ARG A 126 -15.15 4.81 4.14
CA ARG A 126 -16.10 4.02 4.92
C ARG A 126 -16.46 4.76 6.19
N GLY A 127 -17.36 5.74 6.08
CA GLY A 127 -17.77 6.58 7.18
C GLY A 127 -18.71 7.67 6.73
N THR A 128 -18.90 8.65 7.61
CA THR A 128 -19.78 9.81 7.40
C THR A 128 -19.00 11.00 6.85
N GLN A 129 -19.69 12.07 6.54
CA GLN A 129 -19.04 13.32 6.15
C GLN A 129 -18.11 13.83 7.26
N ALA A 130 -18.48 13.64 8.54
CA ALA A 130 -17.60 14.01 9.66
C ALA A 130 -16.29 13.22 9.64
N ASP A 131 -16.34 11.96 9.24
CA ASP A 131 -15.13 11.15 9.10
C ASP A 131 -14.25 11.64 7.95
N VAL A 132 -14.86 12.04 6.84
CA VAL A 132 -14.14 12.64 5.71
C VAL A 132 -13.45 13.94 6.16
N ASP A 133 -14.17 14.78 6.88
CA ASP A 133 -13.69 16.11 7.30
C ASP A 133 -12.49 16.03 8.26
N LYS A 134 -12.32 14.92 8.96
CA LYS A 134 -11.18 14.71 9.85
C LYS A 134 -9.88 14.37 9.11
N ILE A 135 -9.96 13.96 7.86
CA ILE A 135 -8.79 13.50 7.12
C ILE A 135 -7.98 14.70 6.64
N GLU A 136 -6.74 14.84 7.14
CA GLU A 136 -5.80 15.80 6.61
C GLU A 136 -5.37 15.34 5.21
N ASN A 137 -5.78 16.10 4.22
CA ASN A 137 -5.57 15.75 2.83
C ASN A 137 -4.95 16.92 2.06
N LEU A 138 -3.71 16.76 1.67
CA LEU A 138 -2.99 17.74 0.84
C LEU A 138 -3.17 17.43 -0.65
N SER A 139 -3.90 16.38 -0.98
CA SER A 139 -4.20 15.98 -2.36
C SER A 139 -5.41 16.74 -2.88
N TYR A 140 -5.47 16.87 -4.18
CA TYR A 140 -6.62 17.43 -4.90
C TYR A 140 -7.74 16.41 -5.15
N LYS A 141 -7.58 15.15 -4.71
CA LYS A 141 -8.59 14.11 -4.92
C LYS A 141 -9.81 14.32 -4.04
N ILE A 142 -10.96 14.01 -4.58
CA ILE A 142 -12.22 14.15 -3.85
C ILE A 142 -12.45 12.94 -2.95
N LEU A 143 -12.63 13.21 -1.65
CA LEU A 143 -13.00 12.20 -0.67
C LEU A 143 -14.52 12.19 -0.52
N VAL A 144 -15.12 11.02 -0.60
CA VAL A 144 -16.59 10.87 -0.60
C VAL A 144 -17.00 9.89 0.49
N PRO A 145 -17.94 10.26 1.37
CA PRO A 145 -18.42 9.33 2.40
C PRO A 145 -19.28 8.21 1.81
N MET A 146 -19.22 7.05 2.42
CA MET A 146 -20.06 5.91 2.02
C MET A 146 -21.25 5.68 2.94
N TYR A 147 -21.23 6.25 4.13
CA TYR A 147 -22.33 6.16 5.12
C TYR A 147 -22.70 4.74 5.56
N ASN A 148 -21.77 3.83 5.53
CA ASN A 148 -22.08 2.44 5.93
C ASN A 148 -21.41 2.05 7.22
#